data_e169dbcdf6675ab535fd55644459850e
#
_entry.id   e169dbcdf6675ab535fd55644459850e
#
_cell.length_a   1.000
_cell.length_b   1.000
_cell.length_c   1.000
_cell.angle_alpha   90.00
_cell.angle_beta   90.00
_cell.angle_gamma   90.00
#
_symmetry.space_group_name_H-M   'P 1'
#
loop_
_entity.id
_entity.type
_entity.pdbx_description
1 polymer ?
#
loop_
_entity_poly.entity_id
_entity_poly.type
_entity_poly.pdbx_seq_one_letter_code
_entity_poly.pdbx_strand_id
1 'polypeptide(L)' 'MKIKEAYEMFSSIWRLYRKYSEKPITERYWDVVIGEVDVIQTRHPTELCRNLLIAVLEDLERKDKRDKKRIEN' A
#
# COMPACT_ATOMS: atom_id res chain seq x y z
N MET A 1 9.17 -15.61 12.31
CA MET A 1 8.23 -14.56 12.72
C MET A 1 7.16 -15.12 13.64
N LYS A 2 6.93 -14.46 14.76
CA LYS A 2 5.90 -14.89 15.70
C LYS A 2 4.52 -14.52 15.17
N ILE A 3 3.49 -15.28 15.57
CA ILE A 3 2.11 -15.07 15.12
C ILE A 3 1.63 -13.64 15.41
N LYS A 4 1.96 -13.11 16.59
CA LYS A 4 1.58 -11.75 16.97
C LYS A 4 2.20 -10.70 16.04
N GLU A 5 3.48 -10.87 15.71
CA GLU A 5 4.19 -9.98 14.80
C GLU A 5 3.59 -10.04 13.39
N ALA A 6 3.26 -11.24 12.93
CA ALA A 6 2.61 -11.43 11.64
C ALA A 6 1.25 -10.72 11.60
N TYR A 7 0.47 -10.86 12.66
CA TYR A 7 -0.84 -10.19 12.77
C TYR A 7 -0.69 -8.68 12.69
N GLU A 8 0.26 -8.11 13.42
CA GLU A 8 0.50 -6.66 13.40
C GLU A 8 0.93 -6.19 12.02
N MET A 9 1.79 -6.95 11.36
CA MET A 9 2.25 -6.64 10.00
C MET A 9 1.09 -6.66 9.01
N PHE A 10 0.31 -7.74 8.97
CA PHE A 10 -0.83 -7.86 8.07
C PHE A 10 -1.88 -6.78 8.34
N SER A 11 -2.14 -6.47 9.61
CA SER A 11 -3.09 -5.43 10.00
C SER A 11 -2.63 -4.07 9.51
N SER A 12 -1.35 -3.76 9.64
CA SER A 12 -0.79 -2.48 9.18
C SER A 12 -0.92 -2.34 7.67
N ILE A 13 -0.60 -3.41 6.94
CA ILE A 13 -0.69 -3.43 5.47
C ILE A 13 -2.15 -3.30 5.03
N TRP A 14 -3.06 -4.00 5.69
CA TRP A 14 -4.50 -3.93 5.41
C TRP A 14 -5.04 -2.52 5.59
N ARG A 15 -4.67 -1.86 6.69
CA ARG A 15 -5.09 -0.49 6.96
C ARG A 15 -4.58 0.48 5.90
N LEU A 16 -3.34 0.30 5.47
CA LEU A 16 -2.75 1.09 4.41
C LEU A 16 -3.54 0.92 3.11
N TYR A 17 -3.76 -0.32 2.71
CA TYR A 17 -4.49 -0.64 1.50
C TYR A 17 -5.90 -0.05 1.52
N ARG A 18 -6.64 -0.28 2.59
CA ARG A 18 -8.00 0.23 2.75
C ARG A 18 -8.05 1.75 2.67
N LYS A 19 -7.14 2.40 3.38
CA LYS A 19 -7.07 3.86 3.41
C LYS A 19 -6.85 4.46 2.03
N TYR A 20 -5.89 3.94 1.30
CA TYR A 20 -5.51 4.52 0.02
C TYR A 20 -6.32 4.01 -1.17
N SER A 21 -6.96 2.85 -1.05
CA SER A 21 -7.84 2.39 -2.11
C SER A 21 -9.12 3.23 -2.20
N GLU A 22 -9.51 3.88 -1.12
CA GLU A 22 -10.71 4.72 -1.07
C GLU A 22 -10.43 6.19 -1.36
N LYS A 23 -9.16 6.63 -1.29
CA LYS A 23 -8.82 8.03 -1.51
C LYS A 23 -8.63 8.36 -2.98
N PRO A 24 -9.01 9.58 -3.41
CA PRO A 24 -8.71 10.03 -4.77
C PRO A 24 -7.20 10.19 -4.94
N ILE A 25 -6.73 9.91 -6.15
CA ILE A 25 -5.32 10.01 -6.47
C ILE A 25 -5.00 11.46 -6.81
N THR A 26 -4.23 12.09 -5.93
CA THR A 26 -3.80 13.47 -6.07
C THR A 26 -2.30 13.51 -6.36
N GLU A 27 -1.77 14.71 -6.58
CA GLU A 27 -0.36 14.91 -6.84
C GLU A 27 0.54 14.35 -5.74
N ARG A 28 0.10 14.46 -4.48
CA ARG A 28 0.87 13.98 -3.32
C ARG A 28 0.56 12.55 -2.91
N TYR A 29 -0.39 11.93 -3.56
CA TYR A 29 -0.85 10.59 -3.20
C TYR A 29 0.30 9.60 -3.06
N TRP A 30 1.14 9.49 -4.10
CA TRP A 30 2.23 8.52 -4.10
C TRP A 30 3.31 8.84 -3.08
N ASP A 31 3.60 10.11 -2.85
CA ASP A 31 4.58 10.51 -1.82
C ASP A 31 4.15 10.04 -0.45
N VAL A 32 2.88 10.22 -0.10
CA VAL A 32 2.33 9.80 1.19
C VAL A 32 2.29 8.28 1.30
N VAL A 33 1.85 7.60 0.26
CA VAL A 33 1.79 6.12 0.23
C VAL A 33 3.18 5.54 0.43
N ILE A 34 4.17 6.01 -0.32
CA ILE A 34 5.54 5.51 -0.22
C ILE A 34 6.12 5.77 1.18
N GLY A 35 5.83 6.92 1.78
CA GLY A 35 6.25 7.22 3.14
C GLY A 35 5.70 6.23 4.16
N GLU A 36 4.41 5.90 4.06
CA GLU A 36 3.80 4.92 4.97
C GLU A 36 4.29 3.50 4.71
N VAL A 37 4.51 3.14 3.45
CA VAL A 37 5.11 1.85 3.08
C VAL A 37 6.47 1.69 3.74
N ASP A 38 7.28 2.74 3.68
CA ASP A 38 8.61 2.74 4.25
C ASP A 38 8.58 2.54 5.77
N VAL A 39 7.64 3.18 6.46
CA VAL A 39 7.45 3.01 7.91
C VAL A 39 7.11 1.56 8.24
N ILE A 40 6.19 0.95 7.50
CA ILE A 40 5.79 -0.43 7.73
C ILE A 40 6.96 -1.39 7.47
N GLN A 41 7.71 -1.18 6.39
CA GLN A 41 8.86 -2.00 6.06
C GLN A 41 9.94 -1.88 7.13
N THR A 42 10.15 -0.70 7.68
CA THR A 42 11.12 -0.47 8.75
C THR A 42 10.73 -1.20 10.03
N ARG A 43 9.43 -1.22 10.36
CA ARG A 43 8.92 -1.95 11.52
C ARG A 43 8.98 -3.46 11.36
N HIS A 44 8.76 -3.94 10.15
CA HIS A 44 8.72 -5.37 9.85
C HIS A 44 9.67 -5.66 8.69
N PRO A 45 11.00 -5.65 8.96
CA PRO A 45 12.01 -5.81 7.90
C PRO A 45 12.14 -7.25 7.42
N THR A 46 11.07 -7.79 6.89
CA THR A 46 11.04 -9.17 6.37
C THR A 46 10.73 -9.14 4.88
N GLU A 47 11.15 -10.19 4.19
CA GLU A 47 10.88 -10.37 2.79
C GLU A 47 9.38 -10.50 2.53
N LEU A 48 8.66 -11.17 3.43
CA LEU A 48 7.20 -11.29 3.31
C LEU A 48 6.53 -9.93 3.34
N CYS A 49 6.92 -9.06 4.27
CA CYS A 49 6.37 -7.71 4.37
C CYS A 49 6.63 -6.93 3.07
N ARG A 50 7.85 -6.99 2.58
CA ARG A 50 8.23 -6.33 1.33
C ARG A 50 7.37 -6.81 0.17
N ASN A 51 7.19 -8.12 0.02
CA ASN A 51 6.41 -8.69 -1.07
C ASN A 51 4.94 -8.28 -0.99
N LEU A 52 4.37 -8.25 0.22
CA LEU A 52 2.99 -7.83 0.42
C LEU A 52 2.80 -6.34 0.10
N LEU A 53 3.75 -5.51 0.49
CA LEU A 53 3.70 -4.08 0.19
C LEU A 53 3.82 -3.83 -1.31
N ILE A 54 4.67 -4.57 -2.00
CA ILE A 54 4.79 -4.48 -3.46
C ILE A 54 3.45 -4.84 -4.12
N ALA A 55 2.81 -5.91 -3.66
CA ALA A 55 1.52 -6.33 -4.19
C ALA A 55 0.45 -5.25 -3.99
N VAL A 56 0.44 -4.61 -2.83
CA VAL A 56 -0.47 -3.51 -2.54
C VAL A 56 -0.23 -2.33 -3.48
N LEU A 57 1.03 -1.95 -3.66
CA LEU A 57 1.39 -0.85 -4.55
C LEU A 57 0.98 -1.13 -5.99
N GLU A 58 1.17 -2.35 -6.45
CA GLU A 58 0.75 -2.75 -7.80
C GLU A 58 -0.77 -2.63 -7.98
N ASP A 59 -1.53 -3.03 -6.97
CA ASP A 59 -2.98 -2.93 -7.03
C ASP A 59 -3.44 -1.47 -7.05
N LEU A 60 -2.82 -0.62 -6.24
CA LEU A 60 -3.13 0.80 -6.23
C LEU A 60 -2.75 1.48 -7.56
N GLU A 61 -1.68 1.03 -8.20
CA GLU A 61 -1.30 1.53 -9.53
C GLU A 61 -2.34 1.15 -10.58
N ARG A 62 -2.87 -0.06 -10.51
CA ARG A 62 -3.94 -0.48 -11.43
C ARG A 62 -5.17 0.40 -11.28
N LYS A 63 -5.49 0.77 -10.04
CA LYS A 63 -6.60 1.69 -9.78
C LYS A 63 -6.35 3.05 -10.43
N ASP A 64 -5.13 3.57 -10.30
CA ASP A 64 -4.73 4.85 -10.91
C ASP A 64 -4.89 4.80 -12.43
N LYS A 65 -4.42 3.73 -13.05
CA LYS A 65 -4.53 3.55 -14.50
C LYS A 65 -5.99 3.47 -14.96
N ARG A 66 -6.84 2.79 -14.20
CA ARG A 66 -8.27 2.71 -14.50
C ARG A 66 -8.94 4.07 -14.41
N ASP A 67 -8.61 4.85 -13.39
CA ASP A 67 -9.17 6.18 -13.20
C ASP A 67 -8.74 7.11 -14.35
N LYS A 68 -7.49 7.04 -14.76
CA LYS A 68 -6.98 7.80 -15.90
C LYS A 68 -7.65 7.41 -17.21
N LYS A 69 -7.87 6.12 -17.40
CA LYS A 69 -8.54 5.60 -18.58
C LYS A 69 -9.99 6.08 -18.67
N ARG A 70 -10.65 6.22 -17.52
CA ARG A 70 -12.00 6.73 -17.42
C ARG A 70 -12.09 8.19 -17.84
N ILE A 71 -11.10 8.98 -17.47
CA ILE A 71 -11.05 10.40 -17.76
C ILE A 71 -10.83 10.66 -19.25
N GLU A 72 -10.06 9.81 -19.90
CA GLU A 72 -9.77 9.91 -21.32
C GLU A 72 -10.97 9.55 -22.23
N ASN A 73 -11.92 8.84 -21.69
CA ASN A 73 -13.12 8.48 -22.42
C ASN A 73 -14.23 9.49 -22.19
#